data_c91e3ec5e84a13c43baac7a5ad59a688
#
_entry.id   c91e3ec5e84a13c43baac7a5ad59a688
#
_cell.length_a   1.000
_cell.length_b   1.000
_cell.length_c   1.000
_cell.angle_alpha   90.00
_cell.angle_beta   90.00
_cell.angle_gamma   90.00
#
_symmetry.space_group_name_H-M   'P 1'
#
loop_
_entity.id
_entity.type
_entity.pdbx_description
1 polymer ?
#
loop_
_entity_poly.entity_id
_entity_poly.type
_entity_poly.pdbx_seq_one_letter_code
_entity_poly.pdbx_strand_id
1 'polypeptide(L)' 'MKVTAVRTRYEHIAAGWRRATRERRAGLLGELELLALQLPPVVQPEDPDRAEIIALRAAISELITEITIGLADPA' A
#
# COMPACT_ATOMS: atom_id res chain seq x y z
N MET A 1 9.64 0.14 -13.64
CA MET A 1 9.32 -0.15 -12.24
C MET A 1 9.07 -1.66 -12.08
N LYS A 2 9.52 -2.22 -10.98
CA LYS A 2 9.33 -3.66 -10.71
C LYS A 2 8.20 -3.84 -9.70
N VAL A 3 7.18 -4.60 -10.07
CA VAL A 3 6.05 -4.92 -9.19
C VAL A 3 6.53 -5.58 -7.90
N THR A 4 7.56 -6.42 -7.98
CA THR A 4 8.15 -7.08 -6.81
C THR A 4 8.65 -6.08 -5.76
N ALA A 5 9.26 -4.97 -6.20
CA ALA A 5 9.74 -3.93 -5.27
C ALA A 5 8.58 -3.25 -4.54
N VAL A 6 7.49 -2.97 -5.25
CA VAL A 6 6.29 -2.38 -4.67
C VAL A 6 5.67 -3.36 -3.66
N ARG A 7 5.57 -4.64 -4.02
CA ARG A 7 5.02 -5.66 -3.13
C ARG A 7 5.85 -5.81 -1.86
N THR A 8 7.17 -5.86 -1.99
CA THR A 8 8.07 -5.99 -0.83
C THR A 8 7.88 -4.82 0.12
N ARG A 9 7.81 -3.61 -0.39
CA ARG A 9 7.62 -2.42 0.44
C ARG A 9 6.25 -2.44 1.11
N TYR A 10 5.20 -2.80 0.38
CA TYR A 10 3.86 -2.96 0.92
C TYR A 10 3.85 -3.97 2.08
N GLU A 11 4.43 -5.16 1.87
CA GLU A 11 4.47 -6.21 2.88
C GLU A 11 5.19 -5.75 4.14
N HIS A 12 6.28 -5.00 3.98
CA HIS A 12 7.03 -4.46 5.10
C HIS A 12 6.16 -3.51 5.94
N ILE A 13 5.43 -2.62 5.27
CA ILE A 13 4.53 -1.69 5.95
C ILE A 13 3.39 -2.45 6.62
N ALA A 14 2.78 -3.39 5.92
CA ALA A 14 1.66 -4.17 6.43
C ALA A 14 2.04 -4.97 7.68
N ALA A 15 3.29 -5.44 7.75
CA ALA A 15 3.74 -6.24 8.88
C ALA A 15 4.02 -5.40 10.14
N GLY A 16 4.32 -4.12 10.00
CA GLY A 16 4.81 -3.32 11.11
C GLY A 16 4.00 -2.09 11.52
N TRP A 17 2.99 -1.71 10.74
CA TRP A 17 2.31 -0.43 10.97
C TRP A 17 1.60 -0.34 12.34
N ARG A 18 1.09 -1.46 12.85
CA ARG A 18 0.39 -1.48 14.14
C ARG A 18 1.30 -1.17 15.33
N ARG A 19 2.60 -1.42 15.17
CA ARG A 19 3.59 -1.14 16.20
C ARG A 19 4.17 0.27 16.07
N ALA A 20 3.87 0.95 14.97
CA ALA A 20 4.40 2.27 14.70
C ALA A 20 3.68 3.32 15.57
N THR A 21 4.39 4.40 15.87
CA THR A 21 3.78 5.55 16.54
C THR A 21 2.73 6.19 15.64
N ARG A 22 1.86 7.01 16.22
CA ARG A 22 0.84 7.73 15.48
C ARG A 22 1.45 8.59 14.37
N GLU A 23 2.54 9.29 14.67
CA GLU A 23 3.25 10.09 13.67
C GLU A 23 3.81 9.26 12.54
N ARG A 24 4.40 8.11 12.87
CA ARG A 24 4.94 7.20 11.87
C ARG A 24 3.83 6.62 10.99
N ARG A 25 2.68 6.29 11.58
CA ARG A 25 1.52 5.80 10.83
C ARG A 25 1.04 6.83 9.81
N ALA A 26 1.00 8.10 10.20
CA ALA A 26 0.62 9.17 9.28
C ALA A 26 1.60 9.25 8.11
N GLY A 27 2.90 9.10 8.36
CA GLY A 27 3.91 9.05 7.31
C GLY A 27 3.75 7.85 6.40
N LEU A 28 3.33 6.70 6.95
CA LEU A 28 3.11 5.50 6.17
C LEU A 28 1.98 5.65 5.15
N LEU A 29 0.96 6.47 5.46
CA LEU A 29 -0.09 6.78 4.50
C LEU A 29 0.48 7.41 3.23
N GLY A 30 1.38 8.38 3.39
CA GLY A 30 2.05 9.01 2.27
C GLY A 30 2.89 8.02 1.47
N GLU A 31 3.61 7.13 2.16
CA GLU A 31 4.40 6.10 1.49
C GLU A 31 3.52 5.16 0.68
N LEU A 32 2.38 4.74 1.23
CA LEU A 32 1.43 3.86 0.54
C LEU A 32 0.83 4.53 -0.70
N GLU A 33 0.51 5.81 -0.61
CA GLU A 33 0.03 6.56 -1.75
C GLU A 33 1.07 6.63 -2.86
N LEU A 34 2.34 6.84 -2.51
CA LEU A 34 3.43 6.84 -3.48
C LEU A 34 3.61 5.46 -4.11
N LEU A 35 3.47 4.39 -3.34
CA LEU A 35 3.53 3.03 -3.88
C LEU A 35 2.42 2.79 -4.90
N ALA A 36 1.21 3.25 -4.59
CA ALA A 36 0.09 3.11 -5.52
C ALA A 36 0.36 3.85 -6.83
N LEU A 37 0.98 5.04 -6.74
CA LEU A 37 1.34 5.83 -7.92
C LEU A 37 2.44 5.17 -8.77
N GLN A 38 3.26 4.31 -8.17
CA GLN A 38 4.28 3.57 -8.91
C GLN A 38 3.70 2.45 -9.75
N LEU A 39 2.49 2.00 -9.44
CA LEU A 39 1.81 0.98 -10.24
C LEU A 39 1.23 1.63 -11.49
N PRO A 40 1.23 0.92 -12.65
CA PRO A 40 0.64 1.48 -13.88
C PRO A 40 -0.83 1.80 -13.68
N PRO A 41 -1.31 2.97 -14.15
CA PRO A 41 -2.72 3.33 -14.03
C PRO A 41 -3.63 2.46 -14.89
N VAL A 42 -3.10 1.96 -15.99
CA VAL A 42 -3.82 1.07 -16.91
C VAL A 42 -2.95 -0.16 -17.16
N VAL A 43 -3.54 -1.34 -17.01
CA VAL A 43 -2.83 -2.61 -17.22
C VAL A 43 -3.45 -3.32 -18.41
N GLN A 44 -2.60 -3.67 -19.37
CA GLN A 44 -3.04 -4.40 -20.57
C GLN A 44 -3.49 -5.80 -20.18
N PRO A 45 -4.54 -6.35 -20.85
CA PRO A 45 -5.02 -7.69 -20.54
C PRO A 45 -3.96 -8.79 -20.70
N GLU A 46 -2.99 -8.59 -21.58
CA GLU A 46 -1.91 -9.54 -21.85
C GLU A 46 -0.69 -9.38 -20.96
N ASP A 47 -0.68 -8.38 -20.06
CA ASP A 47 0.45 -8.15 -19.17
C ASP A 47 0.57 -9.31 -18.17
N PRO A 48 1.74 -9.97 -18.09
CA PRO A 48 1.93 -11.09 -17.17
C PRO A 48 1.78 -10.72 -15.70
N ASP A 49 1.98 -9.44 -15.36
CA ASP A 49 1.85 -8.95 -13.97
C ASP A 49 0.47 -8.39 -13.66
N ARG A 50 -0.47 -8.47 -14.59
CA ARG A 50 -1.79 -7.85 -14.45
C ARG A 50 -2.50 -8.23 -13.15
N ALA A 51 -2.57 -9.52 -12.85
CA ALA A 51 -3.26 -10.00 -11.65
C ALA A 51 -2.58 -9.48 -10.39
N GLU A 52 -1.25 -9.48 -10.35
CA GLU A 52 -0.49 -9.00 -9.21
C GLU A 52 -0.67 -7.50 -9.02
N ILE A 53 -0.64 -6.72 -10.10
CA ILE A 53 -0.83 -5.27 -10.04
C ILE A 53 -2.21 -4.93 -9.49
N ILE A 54 -3.25 -5.59 -9.97
CA ILE A 54 -4.62 -5.37 -9.51
C ILE A 54 -4.74 -5.73 -8.02
N ALA A 55 -4.19 -6.88 -7.62
CA ALA A 55 -4.22 -7.33 -6.24
C ALA A 55 -3.47 -6.37 -5.31
N LEU A 56 -2.29 -5.89 -5.72
CA LEU A 56 -1.51 -4.94 -4.94
C LEU A 56 -2.23 -3.61 -4.78
N ARG A 57 -2.84 -3.12 -5.84
CA ARG A 57 -3.58 -1.86 -5.78
C ARG A 57 -4.72 -1.96 -4.77
N ALA A 58 -5.46 -3.05 -4.80
CA ALA A 58 -6.55 -3.29 -3.85
C ALA A 58 -6.01 -3.41 -2.42
N ALA A 59 -4.92 -4.15 -2.24
CA ALA A 59 -4.32 -4.33 -0.91
C ALA A 59 -3.79 -3.02 -0.33
N ILE A 60 -3.16 -2.19 -1.16
CA ILE A 60 -2.68 -0.87 -0.73
C ILE A 60 -3.85 0.01 -0.31
N SER A 61 -4.93 0.02 -1.08
CA SER A 61 -6.14 0.79 -0.74
C SER A 61 -6.75 0.34 0.59
N GLU A 62 -6.84 -0.96 0.81
CA GLU A 62 -7.34 -1.51 2.07
C GLU A 62 -6.46 -1.11 3.25
N LEU A 63 -5.16 -1.18 3.08
CA LEU A 63 -4.23 -0.82 4.15
C LEU A 63 -4.31 0.67 4.46
N ILE A 64 -4.43 1.53 3.47
CA ILE A 64 -4.64 2.96 3.67
C ILE A 64 -5.90 3.18 4.52
N THR A 65 -6.98 2.49 4.20
CA THR A 65 -8.23 2.59 4.95
C THR A 65 -8.04 2.14 6.40
N GLU A 66 -7.38 1.01 6.62
CA GLU A 66 -7.12 0.50 7.98
C GLU A 66 -6.30 1.47 8.81
N ILE A 67 -5.24 2.02 8.25
CA ILE A 67 -4.39 2.97 8.96
C ILE A 67 -5.16 4.25 9.25
N THR A 68 -5.95 4.73 8.29
CA THR A 68 -6.77 5.93 8.45
C THR A 68 -7.77 5.75 9.59
N ILE A 69 -8.43 4.61 9.65
CA ILE A 69 -9.37 4.29 10.74
C ILE A 69 -8.62 4.26 12.07
N GLY A 70 -7.46 3.64 12.11
CA GLY A 70 -6.64 3.58 13.33
C GLY A 70 -6.20 4.96 13.81
N LEU A 71 -5.92 5.89 12.91
CA LEU A 71 -5.56 7.26 13.26
C LEU A 71 -6.75 8.07 13.78
N ALA A 72 -7.95 7.77 13.30
CA ALA A 72 -9.17 8.44 13.73
C ALA A 72 -9.65 7.95 15.09
N ASP A 73 -9.21 6.78 15.55
CA ASP A 73 -9.58 6.22 16.83
C ASP A 73 -8.88 6.99 17.95
N PRO A 74 -9.62 7.59 18.89
CA PRO A 74 -9.02 8.37 19.98
C PRO A 74 -8.39 7.51 21.09
N ALA A 75 -8.59 6.22 21.05
CA ALA A 75 -8.13 5.35 22.14
C ALA A 75 -6.63 5.14 22.16
#